data_a3fed02a2f04904cc56e8f18bbdef259
#
_entry.id   a3fed02a2f04904cc56e8f18bbdef259
#
_cell.length_a   1.000
_cell.length_b   1.000
_cell.length_c   1.000
_cell.angle_alpha   90.00
_cell.angle_beta   90.00
_cell.angle_gamma   90.00
#
_symmetry.space_group_name_H-M   'P 1'
#
loop_
_entity.id
_entity.type
_entity.pdbx_description
1 polymer ?
#
loop_
_entity_poly.entity_id
_entity_poly.type
_entity_poly.pdbx_seq_one_letter_code
_entity_poly.pdbx_strand_id
1 'polypeptide(L)'
;MNAQGFVVVAGAAVIGRHSFSDNIAGHRPDAADLEGAAEFIKLVVAKEGKKLPEGTIPGARPYKEKGGAPNTLLPATSDACIGCMVCAENCPNGVISMDDPKLFAKDASFCLKCNSCVVKCPVGAKEFTQEAFKKTQEFCINAFGSPDKENLYWL
;
A
#
# COMPACT_ATOMS: atom_id res chain seq x y z
N MET A 1 -16.76 -6.21 -11.23
CA MET A 1 -17.82 -6.38 -10.20
C MET A 1 -19.19 -6.57 -10.80
N ASN A 2 -19.71 -5.65 -11.61
CA ASN A 2 -21.07 -5.82 -12.22
C ASN A 2 -21.23 -7.14 -12.98
N ALA A 3 -20.22 -7.56 -13.76
CA ALA A 3 -20.24 -8.84 -14.48
C ALA A 3 -20.26 -10.10 -13.57
N GLN A 4 -20.05 -9.92 -12.27
CA GLN A 4 -20.06 -10.97 -11.25
C GLN A 4 -21.30 -10.90 -10.33
N GLY A 5 -22.29 -10.10 -10.71
CA GLY A 5 -23.55 -9.97 -9.98
C GLY A 5 -23.54 -8.95 -8.81
N PHE A 6 -22.43 -8.23 -8.60
CA PHE A 6 -22.40 -7.16 -7.59
C PHE A 6 -22.96 -5.86 -8.15
N VAL A 7 -23.71 -5.14 -7.33
CA VAL A 7 -24.16 -3.78 -7.63
C VAL A 7 -23.20 -2.79 -6.97
N VAL A 8 -22.57 -1.94 -7.78
CA VAL A 8 -21.69 -0.87 -7.26
C VAL A 8 -22.58 0.30 -6.86
N VAL A 9 -22.59 0.66 -5.59
CA VAL A 9 -23.42 1.75 -5.03
C VAL A 9 -22.64 3.03 -4.79
N ALA A 10 -21.33 2.92 -4.60
CA ALA A 10 -20.42 4.05 -4.36
C ALA A 10 -18.98 3.65 -4.65
N GLY A 11 -18.07 4.61 -4.74
CA GLY A 11 -16.63 4.39 -4.82
C GLY A 11 -15.87 5.49 -4.12
N ALA A 12 -14.66 5.17 -3.65
CA ALA A 12 -13.75 6.17 -3.09
C ALA A 12 -12.30 5.84 -3.48
N ALA A 13 -11.50 6.89 -3.67
CA ALA A 13 -10.05 6.83 -3.72
C ALA A 13 -9.50 7.73 -2.61
N VAL A 14 -9.01 7.10 -1.55
CA VAL A 14 -8.51 7.79 -0.35
C VAL A 14 -7.00 7.72 -0.34
N ILE A 15 -6.36 8.86 -0.12
CA ILE A 15 -4.91 8.96 -0.06
C ILE A 15 -4.44 8.54 1.33
N GLY A 16 -3.40 7.74 1.37
CA GLY A 16 -2.70 7.35 2.59
C GLY A 16 -1.19 7.45 2.41
N ARG A 17 -0.47 7.39 3.53
CA ARG A 17 0.99 7.37 3.55
C ARG A 17 1.53 6.28 2.61
N HIS A 18 2.46 6.65 1.75
CA HIS A 18 3.13 5.70 0.88
C HIS A 18 4.19 4.90 1.65
N SER A 19 4.24 3.59 1.42
CA SER A 19 5.14 2.69 2.17
C SER A 19 6.64 2.90 1.89
N PHE A 20 7.00 3.54 0.78
CA PHE A 20 8.40 3.74 0.41
C PHE A 20 9.03 4.99 1.01
N SER A 21 8.24 6.01 1.36
CA SER A 21 8.78 7.26 1.88
C SER A 21 7.72 8.12 2.55
N ASP A 22 8.11 8.79 3.64
CA ASP A 22 7.29 9.79 4.32
C ASP A 22 7.15 11.09 3.49
N ASN A 23 7.97 11.27 2.47
CA ASN A 23 7.86 12.38 1.53
C ASN A 23 6.65 12.24 0.59
N ILE A 24 5.91 11.14 0.67
CA ILE A 24 4.70 10.89 -0.13
C ILE A 24 3.54 10.70 0.83
N ALA A 25 2.78 11.75 1.06
CA ALA A 25 1.61 11.77 1.95
C ALA A 25 1.91 11.19 3.36
N GLY A 26 3.10 11.47 3.91
CA GLY A 26 3.57 10.85 5.16
C GLY A 26 2.71 11.18 6.40
N HIS A 27 1.97 12.30 6.35
CA HIS A 27 1.03 12.74 7.39
C HIS A 27 -0.40 12.19 7.21
N ARG A 28 -0.67 11.46 6.12
CA ARG A 28 -2.01 10.93 5.78
C ARG A 28 -2.22 9.50 6.29
N PRO A 29 -3.44 9.12 6.74
CA PRO A 29 -4.63 9.96 6.81
C PRO A 29 -4.54 10.99 7.95
N ASP A 30 -4.98 12.21 7.70
CA ASP A 30 -5.14 13.26 8.71
C ASP A 30 -6.60 13.35 9.21
N ALA A 31 -6.89 14.36 10.05
CA ALA A 31 -8.23 14.54 10.61
C ALA A 31 -9.29 14.83 9.53
N ALA A 32 -8.92 15.60 8.49
CA ALA A 32 -9.83 15.92 7.38
C ALA A 32 -10.13 14.69 6.53
N ASP A 33 -9.16 13.79 6.33
CA ASP A 33 -9.37 12.52 5.65
C ASP A 33 -10.37 11.63 6.38
N LEU A 34 -10.24 11.55 7.71
CA LEU A 34 -11.12 10.75 8.55
C LEU A 34 -12.55 11.32 8.57
N GLU A 35 -12.68 12.64 8.66
CA GLU A 35 -13.97 13.32 8.59
C GLU A 35 -14.64 13.11 7.23
N GLY A 36 -13.90 13.32 6.13
CA GLY A 36 -14.41 13.09 4.78
C GLY A 36 -14.84 11.65 4.53
N ALA A 37 -14.08 10.68 5.03
CA ALA A 37 -14.45 9.28 4.95
C ALA A 37 -15.71 8.95 5.77
N ALA A 38 -15.83 9.50 6.97
CA ALA A 38 -17.02 9.32 7.82
C ALA A 38 -18.28 9.91 7.17
N GLU A 39 -18.18 11.11 6.59
CA GLU A 39 -19.28 11.74 5.89
C GLU A 39 -19.68 10.95 4.64
N PHE A 40 -18.70 10.51 3.84
CA PHE A 40 -18.95 9.66 2.70
C PHE A 40 -19.72 8.39 3.07
N ILE A 41 -19.37 7.71 4.16
CA ILE A 41 -20.09 6.51 4.60
C ILE A 41 -21.54 6.83 4.98
N LYS A 42 -21.81 7.95 5.67
CA LYS A 42 -23.19 8.37 5.96
C LYS A 42 -24.02 8.55 4.69
N LEU A 43 -23.44 9.20 3.69
CA LEU A 43 -24.10 9.41 2.39
C LEU A 43 -24.34 8.09 1.64
N VAL A 44 -23.40 7.14 1.68
CA VAL A 44 -23.55 5.81 1.09
C VAL A 44 -24.71 5.05 1.75
N VAL A 45 -24.81 5.09 3.07
CA VAL A 45 -25.92 4.45 3.81
C VAL A 45 -27.25 5.09 3.45
N ALA A 46 -27.30 6.42 3.36
CA ALA A 46 -28.53 7.16 3.00
C ALA A 46 -29.02 6.86 1.56
N LYS A 47 -28.15 6.38 0.67
CA LYS A 47 -28.54 5.97 -0.69
C LYS A 47 -29.40 4.68 -0.75
N GLU A 48 -29.51 3.94 0.33
CA GLU A 48 -30.32 2.71 0.41
C GLU A 48 -30.03 1.69 -0.72
N GLY A 49 -28.76 1.54 -1.08
CA GLY A 49 -28.30 0.59 -2.10
C GLY A 49 -28.58 1.00 -3.56
N LYS A 50 -28.97 2.24 -3.83
CA LYS A 50 -29.13 2.73 -5.21
C LYS A 50 -27.83 2.60 -6.00
N LYS A 51 -27.96 1.97 -7.17
CA LYS A 51 -26.83 1.72 -8.08
C LYS A 51 -26.16 3.03 -8.52
N LEU A 52 -24.83 3.03 -8.50
CA LEU A 52 -24.04 4.10 -9.11
C LEU A 52 -24.16 4.03 -10.64
N PRO A 53 -24.41 5.16 -11.34
CA PRO A 53 -24.44 5.18 -12.79
C PRO A 53 -23.15 4.65 -13.40
N GLU A 54 -23.27 3.96 -14.53
CA GLU A 54 -22.09 3.46 -15.25
C GLU A 54 -21.22 4.63 -15.74
N GLY A 55 -19.90 4.48 -15.67
CA GLY A 55 -18.96 5.55 -16.04
C GLY A 55 -18.72 6.63 -14.98
N THR A 56 -19.44 6.62 -13.85
CA THR A 56 -19.22 7.59 -12.76
C THR A 56 -17.81 7.49 -12.17
N ILE A 57 -17.33 6.27 -11.95
CA ILE A 57 -15.94 6.04 -11.47
C ILE A 57 -15.02 6.03 -12.70
N PRO A 58 -14.01 6.92 -12.76
CA PRO A 58 -13.10 6.97 -13.90
C PRO A 58 -12.31 5.66 -14.04
N GLY A 59 -12.04 5.31 -15.28
CA GLY A 59 -11.24 4.13 -15.60
C GLY A 59 -11.37 3.78 -17.08
N ALA A 60 -10.46 2.94 -17.56
CA ALA A 60 -10.46 2.47 -18.94
C ALA A 60 -10.30 0.95 -19.00
N ARG A 61 -10.91 0.37 -20.04
CA ARG A 61 -10.70 -1.04 -20.42
C ARG A 61 -10.18 -1.10 -21.86
N PRO A 62 -9.30 -2.08 -22.19
CA PRO A 62 -8.75 -3.09 -21.29
C PRO A 62 -7.85 -2.47 -20.20
N TYR A 63 -7.75 -3.15 -19.06
CA TYR A 63 -6.79 -2.73 -18.03
C TYR A 63 -5.36 -2.87 -18.58
N LYS A 64 -4.47 -2.00 -18.10
CA LYS A 64 -3.05 -2.10 -18.42
C LYS A 64 -2.55 -3.51 -18.06
N GLU A 65 -1.89 -4.17 -19.02
CA GLU A 65 -1.28 -5.47 -18.76
C GLU A 65 -0.25 -5.36 -17.63
N LYS A 66 -0.27 -6.34 -16.75
CA LYS A 66 0.76 -6.47 -15.72
C LYS A 66 2.05 -6.84 -16.41
N GLY A 67 2.95 -5.87 -16.50
CA GLY A 67 4.32 -6.10 -16.97
C GLY A 67 5.27 -6.30 -15.78
N GLY A 68 6.46 -6.80 -16.09
CA GLY A 68 7.57 -6.87 -15.15
C GLY A 68 8.00 -8.30 -14.81
N ALA A 69 9.30 -8.44 -14.58
CA ALA A 69 9.88 -9.67 -14.05
C ALA A 69 9.42 -9.91 -12.60
N PRO A 70 9.42 -11.18 -12.14
CA PRO A 70 9.21 -11.48 -10.73
C PRO A 70 10.13 -10.66 -9.83
N ASN A 71 9.65 -10.31 -8.64
CA ASN A 71 10.50 -9.60 -7.68
C ASN A 71 11.70 -10.46 -7.26
N THR A 72 12.89 -9.88 -7.29
CA THR A 72 14.15 -10.51 -6.86
C THR A 72 14.75 -9.84 -5.63
N LEU A 73 14.07 -8.84 -5.04
CA LEU A 73 14.58 -8.02 -3.96
C LEU A 73 13.99 -8.45 -2.61
N LEU A 74 14.86 -8.61 -1.62
CA LEU A 74 14.51 -8.85 -0.23
C LEU A 74 15.15 -7.77 0.66
N PRO A 75 14.53 -7.41 1.80
CA PRO A 75 15.14 -6.48 2.74
C PRO A 75 16.38 -7.11 3.41
N ALA A 76 17.46 -6.35 3.52
CA ALA A 76 18.60 -6.73 4.34
C ALA A 76 18.25 -6.60 5.84
N THR A 77 19.02 -7.28 6.69
CA THR A 77 18.96 -7.16 8.15
C THR A 77 20.35 -6.85 8.68
N SER A 78 20.51 -5.73 9.35
CA SER A 78 21.78 -5.33 9.97
C SER A 78 22.01 -6.02 11.32
N ASP A 79 23.22 -5.87 11.86
CA ASP A 79 23.62 -6.41 13.18
C ASP A 79 22.89 -5.73 14.34
N ALA A 80 22.22 -4.59 14.11
CA ALA A 80 21.33 -3.95 15.10
C ALA A 80 20.08 -4.79 15.42
N CYS A 81 19.83 -5.87 14.70
CA CYS A 81 18.65 -6.72 14.91
C CYS A 81 18.67 -7.39 16.29
N ILE A 82 17.63 -7.14 17.09
CA ILE A 82 17.45 -7.68 18.44
C ILE A 82 16.60 -8.97 18.48
N GLY A 83 16.22 -9.53 17.33
CA GLY A 83 15.44 -10.78 17.27
C GLY A 83 13.99 -10.66 17.72
N CYS A 84 13.37 -9.47 17.73
CA CYS A 84 12.04 -9.22 18.30
C CYS A 84 10.86 -9.78 17.50
N MET A 85 11.07 -10.38 16.34
CA MET A 85 10.09 -11.01 15.43
C MET A 85 9.02 -10.09 14.81
N VAL A 86 8.93 -8.81 15.18
CA VAL A 86 7.92 -7.86 14.67
C VAL A 86 7.85 -7.84 13.13
N CYS A 87 9.00 -7.90 12.44
CA CYS A 87 9.04 -7.94 10.99
C CYS A 87 8.47 -9.23 10.38
N ALA A 88 8.67 -10.37 11.03
CA ALA A 88 8.13 -11.67 10.59
C ALA A 88 6.62 -11.75 10.82
N GLU A 89 6.14 -11.39 12.01
CA GLU A 89 4.71 -11.36 12.36
C GLU A 89 3.89 -10.42 11.48
N ASN A 90 4.50 -9.33 11.01
CA ASN A 90 3.84 -8.34 10.16
C ASN A 90 4.10 -8.55 8.66
N CYS A 91 4.73 -9.64 8.25
CA CYS A 91 4.93 -9.95 6.83
C CYS A 91 3.67 -10.60 6.24
N PRO A 92 2.91 -9.91 5.36
CA PRO A 92 1.61 -10.44 4.90
C PRO A 92 1.73 -11.73 4.11
N ASN A 93 2.88 -11.98 3.47
CA ASN A 93 3.14 -13.20 2.72
C ASN A 93 4.02 -14.21 3.45
N GLY A 94 4.40 -13.95 4.71
CA GLY A 94 5.26 -14.84 5.50
C GLY A 94 6.60 -15.11 4.83
N VAL A 95 7.21 -14.09 4.25
CA VAL A 95 8.52 -14.19 3.57
C VAL A 95 9.67 -14.27 4.58
N ILE A 96 9.54 -13.57 5.71
CA ILE A 96 10.55 -13.57 6.77
C ILE A 96 10.28 -14.78 7.68
N SER A 97 11.33 -15.51 8.05
CA SER A 97 11.21 -16.68 8.91
C SER A 97 10.67 -16.32 10.30
N MET A 98 9.80 -17.18 10.83
CA MET A 98 9.28 -17.10 12.21
C MET A 98 10.24 -17.73 13.24
N ASP A 99 11.32 -18.37 12.80
CA ASP A 99 12.34 -18.94 13.70
C ASP A 99 13.51 -17.96 13.90
N ASP A 100 13.89 -17.24 12.83
CA ASP A 100 14.94 -16.21 12.86
C ASP A 100 14.58 -15.07 11.90
N PRO A 101 14.39 -13.84 12.39
CA PRO A 101 14.00 -12.70 11.54
C PRO A 101 15.11 -12.25 10.58
N LYS A 102 16.32 -12.79 10.68
CA LYS A 102 17.41 -12.57 9.71
C LYS A 102 17.31 -13.46 8.49
N LEU A 103 16.55 -14.56 8.58
CA LEU A 103 16.35 -15.54 7.53
C LEU A 103 15.02 -15.33 6.78
N PHE A 104 14.94 -15.95 5.61
CA PHE A 104 13.74 -15.93 4.78
C PHE A 104 13.16 -17.34 4.67
N ALA A 105 11.86 -17.48 4.89
CA ALA A 105 11.11 -18.72 4.73
C ALA A 105 10.65 -18.95 3.27
N LYS A 106 10.63 -17.88 2.45
CA LYS A 106 10.23 -17.90 1.04
C LYS A 106 11.19 -17.06 0.20
N ASP A 107 11.27 -17.38 -1.09
CA ASP A 107 12.08 -16.60 -2.03
C ASP A 107 11.52 -15.18 -2.29
N ALA A 108 12.33 -14.37 -2.99
CA ALA A 108 12.02 -12.96 -3.22
C ALA A 108 10.74 -12.72 -4.04
N SER A 109 10.31 -13.68 -4.87
CA SER A 109 9.11 -13.55 -5.72
C SER A 109 7.83 -13.37 -4.89
N PHE A 110 7.82 -13.87 -3.66
CA PHE A 110 6.72 -13.69 -2.70
C PHE A 110 6.75 -12.35 -1.97
N CYS A 111 7.86 -11.60 -2.02
CA CYS A 111 7.97 -10.32 -1.36
C CYS A 111 7.20 -9.22 -2.12
N LEU A 112 6.20 -8.63 -1.47
CA LEU A 112 5.39 -7.52 -2.03
C LEU A 112 6.13 -6.19 -2.04
N LYS A 113 7.31 -6.08 -1.44
CA LYS A 113 8.04 -4.81 -1.18
C LYS A 113 7.18 -3.77 -0.45
N CYS A 114 6.28 -4.21 0.42
CA CYS A 114 5.35 -3.34 1.13
C CYS A 114 5.99 -2.52 2.26
N ASN A 115 7.29 -2.71 2.53
CA ASN A 115 8.05 -2.04 3.59
C ASN A 115 7.53 -2.24 5.03
N SER A 116 6.53 -3.08 5.27
CA SER A 116 6.01 -3.31 6.63
C SER A 116 7.11 -3.70 7.62
N CYS A 117 8.01 -4.58 7.19
CA CYS A 117 9.16 -5.02 8.01
C CYS A 117 10.18 -3.91 8.28
N VAL A 118 10.32 -2.94 7.38
CA VAL A 118 11.22 -1.78 7.52
C VAL A 118 10.60 -0.77 8.47
N VAL A 119 9.37 -0.35 8.18
CA VAL A 119 8.66 0.71 8.94
C VAL A 119 8.38 0.31 10.37
N LYS A 120 8.08 -0.98 10.62
CA LYS A 120 7.73 -1.48 11.95
C LYS A 120 8.93 -1.96 12.76
N CYS A 121 10.13 -1.97 12.20
CA CYS A 121 11.33 -2.38 12.94
C CYS A 121 11.67 -1.36 14.04
N PRO A 122 11.59 -1.73 15.35
CA PRO A 122 11.78 -0.78 16.44
C PRO A 122 13.22 -0.24 16.55
N VAL A 123 14.18 -0.95 15.95
CA VAL A 123 15.61 -0.58 15.97
C VAL A 123 16.15 -0.25 14.57
N GLY A 124 15.29 -0.12 13.56
CA GLY A 124 15.68 0.22 12.19
C GLY A 124 16.61 -0.80 11.51
N ALA A 125 16.60 -2.05 11.94
CA ALA A 125 17.53 -3.08 11.44
C ALA A 125 17.15 -3.65 10.06
N LYS A 126 15.96 -3.38 9.54
CA LYS A 126 15.49 -3.84 8.21
C LYS A 126 15.55 -2.72 7.19
N GLU A 127 16.13 -3.00 6.03
CA GLU A 127 16.26 -2.02 4.94
C GLU A 127 16.33 -2.71 3.57
N PHE A 128 15.77 -2.08 2.53
CA PHE A 128 16.08 -2.44 1.15
C PHE A 128 17.32 -1.66 0.68
N THR A 129 18.47 -2.30 0.70
CA THR A 129 19.76 -1.68 0.35
C THR A 129 20.06 -1.64 -1.14
N GLN A 130 19.30 -2.41 -1.94
CA GLN A 130 19.55 -2.59 -3.37
C GLN A 130 19.28 -1.30 -4.15
N GLU A 131 20.20 -0.96 -5.04
CA GLU A 131 20.14 0.24 -5.89
C GLU A 131 18.86 0.30 -6.72
N ALA A 132 18.38 -0.85 -7.22
CA ALA A 132 17.13 -0.92 -7.96
C ALA A 132 15.90 -0.52 -7.13
N PHE A 133 15.90 -0.81 -5.82
CA PHE A 133 14.85 -0.36 -4.91
C PHE A 133 14.94 1.15 -4.66
N LYS A 134 16.14 1.65 -4.40
CA LYS A 134 16.40 3.08 -4.16
C LYS A 134 15.98 3.94 -5.35
N LYS A 135 16.31 3.53 -6.57
CA LYS A 135 15.84 4.21 -7.80
C LYS A 135 14.31 4.22 -7.93
N THR A 136 13.65 3.12 -7.59
CA THR A 136 12.19 3.06 -7.60
C THR A 136 11.59 3.99 -6.53
N GLN A 137 12.18 4.04 -5.34
CA GLN A 137 11.78 4.93 -4.26
C GLN A 137 11.91 6.41 -4.67
N GLU A 138 13.06 6.78 -5.25
CA GLU A 138 13.32 8.13 -5.76
C GLU A 138 12.34 8.51 -6.88
N PHE A 139 12.08 7.61 -7.82
CA PHE A 139 11.06 7.82 -8.84
C PHE A 139 9.68 8.08 -8.22
N CYS A 140 9.28 7.30 -7.22
CA CYS A 140 8.00 7.50 -6.55
C CYS A 140 7.93 8.86 -5.82
N ILE A 141 9.01 9.26 -5.15
CA ILE A 141 9.10 10.56 -4.47
C ILE A 141 8.95 11.70 -5.48
N ASN A 142 9.68 11.64 -6.59
CA ASN A 142 9.63 12.67 -7.64
C ASN A 142 8.27 12.74 -8.34
N ALA A 143 7.62 11.59 -8.55
CA ALA A 143 6.35 11.51 -9.26
C ALA A 143 5.12 11.84 -8.39
N PHE A 144 5.19 11.59 -7.07
CA PHE A 144 4.02 11.60 -6.19
C PHE A 144 4.22 12.37 -4.89
N GLY A 145 5.42 12.88 -4.61
CA GLY A 145 5.77 13.50 -3.33
C GLY A 145 5.17 14.91 -3.13
N SER A 146 4.76 15.60 -4.19
CA SER A 146 4.19 16.96 -4.08
C SER A 146 3.53 17.37 -5.40
N PRO A 147 2.42 18.13 -5.37
CA PRO A 147 1.58 18.39 -4.19
C PRO A 147 0.79 17.14 -3.77
N ASP A 148 0.29 17.15 -2.54
CA ASP A 148 -0.62 16.10 -2.08
C ASP A 148 -1.86 16.06 -2.94
N LYS A 149 -2.32 14.85 -3.25
CA LYS A 149 -3.56 14.63 -3.99
C LYS A 149 -4.76 14.66 -3.04
N GLU A 150 -5.90 15.10 -3.56
CA GLU A 150 -7.16 15.08 -2.84
C GLU A 150 -7.78 13.68 -2.83
N ASN A 151 -8.57 13.40 -1.79
CA ASN A 151 -9.45 12.23 -1.78
C ASN A 151 -10.59 12.44 -2.78
N LEU A 152 -10.99 11.37 -3.44
CA LEU A 152 -12.09 11.38 -4.40
C LEU A 152 -13.20 10.44 -3.94
N TYR A 153 -14.45 10.92 -4.03
CA TYR A 153 -15.64 10.18 -3.63
C TYR A 153 -16.67 10.23 -4.75
N TRP A 154 -17.27 9.09 -5.05
CA TRP A 154 -18.35 8.95 -6.06
C TRP A 154 -19.59 8.32 -5.42
N LEU A 155 -20.71 9.02 -5.53
CA LEU A 155 -22.01 8.68 -4.95
C LEU A 155 -23.11 8.50 -6.01
#